data_e950727a28ff5488ba11f564562daee8
#
_entry.id   e950727a28ff5488ba11f564562daee8
#
_cell.length_a   1.000
_cell.length_b   1.000
_cell.length_c   1.000
_cell.angle_alpha   90.00
_cell.angle_beta   90.00
_cell.angle_gamma   90.00
#
_symmetry.space_group_name_H-M   'P 1'
#
loop_
_entity.id
_entity.type
_entity.pdbx_description
1 polymer ?
#
loop_
_entity_poly.entity_id
_entity_poly.type
_entity_poly.pdbx_seq_one_letter_code
_entity_poly.pdbx_strand_id
1 'polypeptide(L)'
;MDVRDRRARTSTYTAFAVQGLCFASLVTQVPRIQDAHHLSDTTLSLVLLMVPLIAGVGSVASGALFRRIGSGPVLRVSQPAVALTIVLIGLTGDNDPALYAAVALFGLFVGAVDASMNAQAVAVERRYGMSLITGFYAVWSVAGILGGLWASLGNGLDLPLLAGFGIAAAAGIAASLSTGHGLYRLAEEGGGPSAEELKAAGRRVPWRPILIVGAAMAVAYLADSAISSYGAKYLDDELGGSDWVAPLGYVAYQVAMVISRAVADLAVRRSGAVPVVRLGGLVGLAGMIGVVAAPNAPVAIAAFAVAGLGLSVIAPVSFTAAGRVDPTGLGVAVARVNIFNYVGFVLGAAVVGAVEPLSADHGLRLAFAVPTILVLVVFATARGFDPPRAAGPRPEAPVPRRPAEPTAT
;
A
#
# COMPACT_ATOMS: atom_id res chain seq x y z
N MET A 1 14.18 -14.59 23.02
CA MET A 1 14.05 -13.27 22.36
C MET A 1 14.79 -12.24 23.16
N ASP A 2 15.80 -11.63 22.52
CA ASP A 2 16.62 -10.62 23.14
C ASP A 2 15.83 -9.31 23.34
N VAL A 3 16.21 -8.53 24.36
CA VAL A 3 15.67 -7.17 24.61
C VAL A 3 15.87 -6.27 23.38
N ARG A 4 17.00 -6.45 22.69
CA ARG A 4 17.35 -5.72 21.48
C ARG A 4 16.33 -5.94 20.34
N ASP A 5 15.94 -7.20 20.10
CA ASP A 5 14.98 -7.56 19.05
C ASP A 5 13.57 -7.04 19.36
N ARG A 6 13.15 -7.08 20.64
CA ARG A 6 11.87 -6.49 21.05
C ARG A 6 11.82 -4.98 20.80
N ARG A 7 12.91 -4.27 21.10
CA ARG A 7 13.02 -2.83 20.83
C ARG A 7 12.94 -2.55 19.35
N ALA A 8 13.64 -3.33 18.50
CA ALA A 8 13.59 -3.15 17.05
C ALA A 8 12.18 -3.38 16.51
N ARG A 9 11.48 -4.42 16.98
CA ARG A 9 10.09 -4.69 16.62
C ARG A 9 9.17 -3.54 17.00
N THR A 10 9.25 -3.03 18.23
CA THR A 10 8.44 -1.90 18.69
C THR A 10 8.71 -0.65 17.86
N SER A 11 9.98 -0.34 17.58
CA SER A 11 10.37 0.81 16.76
C SER A 11 9.83 0.70 15.33
N THR A 12 9.85 -0.50 14.76
CA THR A 12 9.28 -0.75 13.44
C THR A 12 7.76 -0.58 13.45
N TYR A 13 7.04 -1.11 14.46
CA TYR A 13 5.60 -0.86 14.61
C TYR A 13 5.28 0.63 14.71
N THR A 14 6.07 1.37 15.50
CA THR A 14 5.90 2.84 15.62
C THR A 14 6.11 3.53 14.28
N ALA A 15 7.11 3.12 13.49
CA ALA A 15 7.34 3.72 12.18
C ALA A 15 6.14 3.52 11.24
N PHE A 16 5.57 2.32 11.19
CA PHE A 16 4.34 2.06 10.43
C PHE A 16 3.15 2.87 10.95
N ALA A 17 3.00 2.99 12.27
CA ALA A 17 1.94 3.81 12.86
C ALA A 17 2.07 5.29 12.48
N VAL A 18 3.25 5.87 12.62
CA VAL A 18 3.50 7.28 12.28
C VAL A 18 3.26 7.54 10.80
N GLN A 19 3.71 6.62 9.93
CA GLN A 19 3.48 6.75 8.49
C GLN A 19 1.98 6.72 8.15
N GLY A 20 1.23 5.77 8.72
CA GLY A 20 -0.22 5.68 8.50
C GLY A 20 -0.97 6.92 9.00
N LEU A 21 -0.60 7.43 10.18
CA LEU A 21 -1.18 8.64 10.76
C LEU A 21 -0.93 9.86 9.85
N CYS A 22 0.33 10.12 9.47
CA CYS A 22 0.69 11.27 8.66
C CYS A 22 0.08 11.21 7.26
N PHE A 23 0.10 10.03 6.63
CA PHE A 23 -0.49 9.84 5.31
C PHE A 23 -1.99 10.11 5.32
N ALA A 24 -2.73 9.49 6.25
CA ALA A 24 -4.17 9.67 6.35
C ALA A 24 -4.55 11.12 6.70
N SER A 25 -3.82 11.75 7.64
CA SER A 25 -4.03 13.16 7.99
C SER A 25 -3.91 14.09 6.79
N LEU A 26 -3.04 13.78 5.82
CA LEU A 26 -2.90 14.59 4.60
C LEU A 26 -3.97 14.27 3.57
N VAL A 27 -4.12 12.99 3.17
CA VAL A 27 -4.98 12.65 2.03
C VAL A 27 -6.46 12.92 2.30
N THR A 28 -6.88 12.89 3.56
CA THR A 28 -8.26 13.22 3.95
C THR A 28 -8.55 14.72 4.01
N GLN A 29 -7.52 15.56 3.87
CA GLN A 29 -7.64 17.03 3.84
C GLN A 29 -7.47 17.61 2.43
N VAL A 30 -7.45 16.77 1.40
CA VAL A 30 -7.30 17.19 0.00
C VAL A 30 -8.32 18.27 -0.41
N PRO A 31 -9.64 18.16 -0.10
CA PRO A 31 -10.60 19.22 -0.45
C PRO A 31 -10.21 20.56 0.15
N ARG A 32 -9.92 20.59 1.45
CA ARG A 32 -9.57 21.85 2.15
C ARG A 32 -8.25 22.47 1.69
N ILE A 33 -7.28 21.63 1.23
CA ILE A 33 -6.06 22.12 0.60
C ILE A 33 -6.39 22.74 -0.75
N GLN A 34 -7.27 22.11 -1.54
CA GLN A 34 -7.73 22.63 -2.81
C GLN A 34 -8.41 23.99 -2.67
N ASP A 35 -9.34 24.09 -1.71
CA ASP A 35 -10.08 25.33 -1.44
C ASP A 35 -9.17 26.45 -0.92
N ALA A 36 -8.26 26.15 0.00
CA ALA A 36 -7.32 27.12 0.56
C ALA A 36 -6.39 27.74 -0.48
N HIS A 37 -6.04 26.98 -1.51
CA HIS A 37 -5.18 27.43 -2.62
C HIS A 37 -5.94 27.76 -3.90
N HIS A 38 -7.28 27.67 -3.92
CA HIS A 38 -8.12 27.85 -5.10
C HIS A 38 -7.64 27.06 -6.33
N LEU A 39 -7.16 25.81 -6.10
CA LEU A 39 -6.60 24.99 -7.16
C LEU A 39 -7.70 24.48 -8.10
N SER A 40 -7.46 24.58 -9.41
CA SER A 40 -8.28 23.86 -10.37
C SER A 40 -8.14 22.34 -10.20
N ASP A 41 -9.14 21.56 -10.61
CA ASP A 41 -9.10 20.09 -10.56
C ASP A 41 -7.90 19.52 -11.30
N THR A 42 -7.56 20.11 -12.44
CA THR A 42 -6.36 19.73 -13.21
C THR A 42 -5.07 19.96 -12.41
N THR A 43 -4.96 21.11 -11.73
CA THR A 43 -3.76 21.43 -10.93
C THR A 43 -3.68 20.50 -9.71
N LEU A 44 -4.80 20.28 -9.02
CA LEU A 44 -4.86 19.35 -7.90
C LEU A 44 -4.43 17.95 -8.32
N SER A 45 -4.93 17.46 -9.46
CA SER A 45 -4.59 16.17 -10.00
C SER A 45 -3.10 16.00 -10.27
N LEU A 46 -2.45 17.04 -10.80
CA LEU A 46 -0.99 17.06 -10.99
C LEU A 46 -0.25 17.04 -9.65
N VAL A 47 -0.73 17.76 -8.65
CA VAL A 47 -0.17 17.77 -7.29
C VAL A 47 -0.29 16.40 -6.64
N LEU A 48 -1.45 15.75 -6.74
CA LEU A 48 -1.66 14.40 -6.20
C LEU A 48 -0.82 13.34 -6.92
N LEU A 49 -0.67 13.44 -8.24
CA LEU A 49 0.19 12.54 -9.02
C LEU A 49 1.68 12.73 -8.70
N MET A 50 2.10 13.94 -8.35
CA MET A 50 3.49 14.23 -8.00
C MET A 50 3.95 13.42 -6.78
N VAL A 51 3.05 13.18 -5.80
CA VAL A 51 3.39 12.44 -4.57
C VAL A 51 3.96 11.03 -4.86
N PRO A 52 3.23 10.13 -5.54
CA PRO A 52 3.74 8.77 -5.79
C PRO A 52 4.93 8.75 -6.76
N LEU A 53 5.01 9.68 -7.71
CA LEU A 53 6.15 9.78 -8.63
C LEU A 53 7.44 10.14 -7.88
N ILE A 54 7.39 11.18 -7.04
CA ILE A 54 8.55 11.62 -6.25
C ILE A 54 8.85 10.60 -5.14
N ALA A 55 7.84 9.92 -4.58
CA ALA A 55 8.07 8.83 -3.64
C ALA A 55 8.87 7.69 -4.27
N GLY A 56 8.63 7.38 -5.55
CA GLY A 56 9.48 6.45 -6.29
C GLY A 56 10.95 6.86 -6.30
N VAL A 57 11.22 8.15 -6.55
CA VAL A 57 12.60 8.70 -6.50
C VAL A 57 13.18 8.58 -5.08
N GLY A 58 12.41 8.95 -4.05
CA GLY A 58 12.81 8.85 -2.64
C GLY A 58 13.14 7.42 -2.23
N SER A 59 12.32 6.46 -2.65
CA SER A 59 12.53 5.04 -2.38
C SER A 59 13.83 4.51 -3.02
N VAL A 60 14.08 4.84 -4.30
CA VAL A 60 15.32 4.43 -5.01
C VAL A 60 16.56 5.07 -4.38
N ALA A 61 16.51 6.37 -4.09
CA ALA A 61 17.61 7.10 -3.45
C ALA A 61 17.95 6.50 -2.07
N SER A 62 16.92 6.21 -1.27
CA SER A 62 17.07 5.55 0.02
C SER A 62 17.66 4.16 -0.09
N GLY A 63 17.22 3.35 -1.06
CA GLY A 63 17.79 2.04 -1.34
C GLY A 63 19.29 2.09 -1.65
N ALA A 64 19.76 3.15 -2.34
CA ALA A 64 21.19 3.38 -2.55
C ALA A 64 21.92 3.74 -1.24
N LEU A 65 21.28 4.51 -0.37
CA LEU A 65 21.85 4.96 0.90
C LEU A 65 21.93 3.82 1.93
N PHE A 66 20.96 2.89 1.95
CA PHE A 66 20.97 1.73 2.86
C PHE A 66 22.25 0.91 2.77
N ARG A 67 22.80 0.75 1.56
CA ARG A 67 24.05 0.01 1.35
C ARG A 67 25.25 0.62 2.08
N ARG A 68 25.18 1.91 2.44
CA ARG A 68 26.28 2.64 3.09
C ARG A 68 26.07 2.77 4.59
N ILE A 69 24.85 3.12 5.02
CA ILE A 69 24.59 3.49 6.42
C ILE A 69 23.50 2.63 7.09
N GLY A 70 22.85 1.72 6.36
CA GLY A 70 21.71 0.94 6.86
C GLY A 70 20.39 1.67 6.73
N SER A 71 19.27 0.93 6.85
CA SER A 71 17.93 1.49 6.75
C SER A 71 17.49 2.24 8.02
N GLY A 72 18.00 1.85 9.20
CA GLY A 72 17.66 2.49 10.48
C GLY A 72 18.00 3.98 10.56
N PRO A 73 19.23 4.44 10.24
CA PRO A 73 19.57 5.85 10.19
C PRO A 73 18.71 6.65 9.19
N VAL A 74 18.43 6.07 8.01
CA VAL A 74 17.56 6.72 7.01
C VAL A 74 16.16 6.94 7.56
N LEU A 75 15.59 5.91 8.18
CA LEU A 75 14.26 6.00 8.77
C LEU A 75 14.17 7.01 9.92
N ARG A 76 15.20 7.11 10.75
CA ARG A 76 15.27 8.09 11.84
C ARG A 76 15.19 9.54 11.36
N VAL A 77 15.70 9.82 10.17
CA VAL A 77 15.68 11.17 9.59
C VAL A 77 14.41 11.39 8.77
N SER A 78 14.05 10.43 7.90
CA SER A 78 12.92 10.57 6.98
C SER A 78 11.57 10.57 7.68
N GLN A 79 11.42 9.82 8.77
CA GLN A 79 10.15 9.74 9.49
C GLN A 79 9.72 11.09 10.12
N PRO A 80 10.55 11.78 10.93
CA PRO A 80 10.24 13.13 11.39
C PRO A 80 10.10 14.13 10.25
N ALA A 81 10.87 13.95 9.17
CA ALA A 81 10.78 14.83 8.01
C ALA A 81 9.42 14.74 7.31
N VAL A 82 8.84 13.54 7.15
CA VAL A 82 7.45 13.39 6.66
C VAL A 82 6.48 14.16 7.54
N ALA A 83 6.58 14.01 8.85
CA ALA A 83 5.69 14.72 9.77
C ALA A 83 5.87 16.25 9.69
N LEU A 84 7.09 16.75 9.48
CA LEU A 84 7.33 18.17 9.28
C LEU A 84 6.77 18.66 7.93
N THR A 85 6.80 17.86 6.88
CA THR A 85 6.28 18.29 5.57
C THR A 85 4.77 18.51 5.57
N ILE A 86 3.98 17.76 6.36
CA ILE A 86 2.54 18.05 6.48
C ILE A 86 2.29 19.39 7.19
N VAL A 87 3.15 19.78 8.14
CA VAL A 87 3.10 21.11 8.77
C VAL A 87 3.47 22.18 7.73
N LEU A 88 4.50 21.95 6.93
CA LEU A 88 4.87 22.87 5.85
C LEU A 88 3.73 23.08 4.88
N ILE A 89 2.99 22.03 4.49
CA ILE A 89 1.78 22.15 3.67
C ILE A 89 0.74 23.05 4.35
N GLY A 90 0.51 22.88 5.65
CA GLY A 90 -0.40 23.73 6.42
C GLY A 90 0.05 25.20 6.57
N LEU A 91 1.34 25.49 6.33
CA LEU A 91 1.93 26.83 6.41
C LEU A 91 1.96 27.57 5.08
N THR A 92 1.61 26.94 3.96
CA THR A 92 1.78 27.52 2.63
C THR A 92 0.84 28.71 2.36
N GLY A 93 -0.29 28.80 3.07
CA GLY A 93 -1.30 29.86 2.85
C GLY A 93 -1.72 29.90 1.37
N ASP A 94 -1.65 31.06 0.73
CA ASP A 94 -1.98 31.25 -0.70
C ASP A 94 -0.76 31.08 -1.62
N ASN A 95 0.33 30.48 -1.15
CA ASN A 95 1.57 30.38 -1.91
C ASN A 95 1.66 29.02 -2.62
N ASP A 96 1.16 28.93 -3.85
CA ASP A 96 1.17 27.68 -4.63
C ASP A 96 2.58 27.10 -4.88
N PRO A 97 3.61 27.88 -5.23
CA PRO A 97 4.97 27.35 -5.34
C PRO A 97 5.48 26.72 -4.04
N ALA A 98 5.12 27.27 -2.88
CA ALA A 98 5.47 26.70 -1.60
C ALA A 98 4.70 25.38 -1.34
N LEU A 99 3.43 25.29 -1.73
CA LEU A 99 2.64 24.07 -1.70
C LEU A 99 3.30 22.96 -2.54
N TYR A 100 3.63 23.26 -3.80
CA TYR A 100 4.25 22.28 -4.70
C TYR A 100 5.59 21.78 -4.15
N ALA A 101 6.41 22.68 -3.60
CA ALA A 101 7.67 22.31 -2.97
C ALA A 101 7.44 21.42 -1.71
N ALA A 102 6.47 21.78 -0.86
CA ALA A 102 6.16 21.01 0.34
C ALA A 102 5.61 19.62 0.00
N VAL A 103 4.72 19.51 -1.01
CA VAL A 103 4.20 18.23 -1.50
C VAL A 103 5.29 17.38 -2.16
N ALA A 104 6.21 18.00 -2.91
CA ALA A 104 7.36 17.29 -3.47
C ALA A 104 8.27 16.72 -2.37
N LEU A 105 8.55 17.49 -1.32
CA LEU A 105 9.30 17.03 -0.15
C LEU A 105 8.55 15.93 0.59
N PHE A 106 7.23 16.05 0.75
CA PHE A 106 6.40 15.00 1.33
C PHE A 106 6.56 13.70 0.54
N GLY A 107 6.37 13.72 -0.78
CA GLY A 107 6.56 12.56 -1.65
C GLY A 107 7.96 11.94 -1.47
N LEU A 108 9.02 12.75 -1.52
CA LEU A 108 10.40 12.30 -1.37
C LEU A 108 10.62 11.54 -0.05
N PHE A 109 10.18 12.13 1.06
CA PHE A 109 10.36 11.52 2.38
C PHE A 109 9.42 10.35 2.62
N VAL A 110 8.19 10.36 2.07
CA VAL A 110 7.29 9.19 2.09
C VAL A 110 7.96 7.99 1.42
N GLY A 111 8.55 8.18 0.24
CA GLY A 111 9.28 7.11 -0.45
C GLY A 111 10.49 6.61 0.35
N ALA A 112 11.22 7.51 1.01
CA ALA A 112 12.33 7.15 1.88
C ALA A 112 11.88 6.36 3.12
N VAL A 113 10.77 6.77 3.74
CA VAL A 113 10.17 6.07 4.88
C VAL A 113 9.67 4.70 4.44
N ASP A 114 8.92 4.62 3.34
CA ASP A 114 8.36 3.35 2.86
C ASP A 114 9.47 2.31 2.61
N ALA A 115 10.52 2.69 1.90
CA ALA A 115 11.66 1.81 1.65
C ALA A 115 12.36 1.40 2.96
N SER A 116 12.60 2.33 3.87
CA SER A 116 13.37 2.07 5.09
C SER A 116 12.58 1.31 6.15
N MET A 117 11.29 1.60 6.35
CA MET A 117 10.46 0.88 7.31
C MET A 117 10.23 -0.57 6.86
N ASN A 118 10.06 -0.82 5.55
CA ASN A 118 9.94 -2.17 5.02
C ASN A 118 11.25 -2.95 5.14
N ALA A 119 12.41 -2.31 4.93
CA ALA A 119 13.71 -2.94 5.17
C ALA A 119 13.88 -3.35 6.65
N GLN A 120 13.51 -2.48 7.59
CA GLN A 120 13.49 -2.80 9.02
C GLN A 120 12.50 -3.93 9.33
N ALA A 121 11.30 -3.92 8.76
CA ALA A 121 10.29 -4.97 8.94
C ALA A 121 10.83 -6.34 8.52
N VAL A 122 11.48 -6.43 7.36
CA VAL A 122 12.12 -7.65 6.86
C VAL A 122 13.26 -8.10 7.78
N ALA A 123 14.08 -7.19 8.27
CA ALA A 123 15.17 -7.51 9.20
C ALA A 123 14.64 -8.06 10.53
N VAL A 124 13.56 -7.46 11.06
CA VAL A 124 12.88 -7.94 12.26
C VAL A 124 12.28 -9.33 12.02
N GLU A 125 11.56 -9.53 10.91
CA GLU A 125 10.94 -10.81 10.57
C GLU A 125 11.98 -11.95 10.49
N ARG A 126 13.13 -11.70 9.84
CA ARG A 126 14.24 -12.66 9.78
C ARG A 126 14.77 -13.06 11.16
N ARG A 127 14.92 -12.10 12.06
CA ARG A 127 15.39 -12.35 13.43
C ARG A 127 14.37 -13.12 14.26
N TYR A 128 13.09 -12.87 14.03
CA TYR A 128 12.00 -13.55 14.73
C TYR A 128 11.70 -14.93 14.18
N GLY A 129 12.07 -15.24 12.93
CA GLY A 129 11.79 -16.51 12.27
C GLY A 129 10.30 -16.77 12.03
N MET A 130 9.47 -15.74 12.08
CA MET A 130 8.02 -15.80 11.86
C MET A 130 7.53 -14.55 11.15
N SER A 131 6.46 -14.68 10.37
CA SER A 131 5.90 -13.54 9.62
C SER A 131 5.30 -12.50 10.57
N LEU A 132 5.78 -11.25 10.45
CA LEU A 132 5.36 -10.08 11.22
C LEU A 132 4.91 -8.92 10.31
N ILE A 133 5.21 -8.99 9.01
CA ILE A 133 4.92 -7.91 8.05
C ILE A 133 3.44 -7.56 8.04
N THR A 134 2.56 -8.56 8.04
CA THR A 134 1.09 -8.33 8.11
C THR A 134 0.70 -7.51 9.33
N GLY A 135 1.33 -7.77 10.49
CA GLY A 135 1.10 -7.03 11.72
C GLY A 135 1.54 -5.57 11.62
N PHE A 136 2.68 -5.29 10.97
CA PHE A 136 3.14 -3.92 10.72
C PHE A 136 2.16 -3.14 9.85
N TYR A 137 1.69 -3.72 8.75
CA TYR A 137 0.67 -3.10 7.90
C TYR A 137 -0.71 -2.96 8.57
N ALA A 138 -1.07 -3.86 9.49
CA ALA A 138 -2.28 -3.72 10.29
C ALA A 138 -2.20 -2.48 11.19
N VAL A 139 -1.06 -2.25 11.84
CA VAL A 139 -0.83 -1.05 12.66
C VAL A 139 -0.82 0.21 11.79
N TRP A 140 -0.25 0.17 10.58
CA TRP A 140 -0.33 1.26 9.62
C TRP A 140 -1.79 1.63 9.31
N SER A 141 -2.64 0.64 9.02
CA SER A 141 -4.07 0.86 8.74
C SER A 141 -4.83 1.41 9.95
N VAL A 142 -4.57 0.88 11.16
CA VAL A 142 -5.19 1.39 12.40
C VAL A 142 -4.79 2.86 12.63
N ALA A 143 -3.51 3.19 12.45
CA ALA A 143 -3.06 4.57 12.58
C ALA A 143 -3.61 5.48 11.47
N GLY A 144 -3.80 4.95 10.26
CA GLY A 144 -4.52 5.64 9.19
C GLY A 144 -5.98 5.94 9.53
N ILE A 145 -6.68 5.00 10.18
CA ILE A 145 -8.04 5.22 10.71
C ILE A 145 -8.02 6.37 11.73
N LEU A 146 -7.06 6.34 12.67
CA LEU A 146 -6.92 7.40 13.67
C LEU A 146 -6.61 8.76 13.02
N GLY A 147 -5.78 8.79 11.98
CA GLY A 147 -5.49 10.02 11.23
C GLY A 147 -6.71 10.57 10.50
N GLY A 148 -7.51 9.74 9.86
CA GLY A 148 -8.75 10.15 9.21
C GLY A 148 -9.82 10.62 10.19
N LEU A 149 -9.97 9.92 11.34
CA LEU A 149 -10.86 10.36 12.43
C LEU A 149 -10.39 11.68 13.05
N TRP A 150 -9.07 11.86 13.20
CA TRP A 150 -8.49 13.12 13.66
C TRP A 150 -8.81 14.26 12.68
N ALA A 151 -8.68 14.03 11.37
CA ALA A 151 -9.04 15.00 10.36
C ALA A 151 -10.54 15.36 10.43
N SER A 152 -11.42 14.35 10.50
CA SER A 152 -12.86 14.55 10.65
C SER A 152 -13.21 15.37 11.90
N LEU A 153 -12.63 15.03 13.06
CA LEU A 153 -12.84 15.75 14.32
C LEU A 153 -12.33 17.21 14.22
N GLY A 154 -11.12 17.39 13.67
CA GLY A 154 -10.54 18.71 13.48
C GLY A 154 -11.39 19.60 12.58
N ASN A 155 -11.93 19.04 11.50
CA ASN A 155 -12.83 19.74 10.60
C ASN A 155 -14.16 20.10 11.29
N GLY A 156 -14.73 19.18 12.09
CA GLY A 156 -15.94 19.43 12.86
C GLY A 156 -15.78 20.45 14.00
N LEU A 157 -14.53 20.74 14.40
CA LEU A 157 -14.16 21.76 15.37
C LEU A 157 -13.63 23.05 14.73
N ASP A 158 -13.73 23.17 13.40
CA ASP A 158 -13.22 24.30 12.59
C ASP A 158 -11.74 24.61 12.84
N LEU A 159 -10.93 23.58 13.14
CA LEU A 159 -9.51 23.77 13.32
C LEU A 159 -8.84 24.18 12.00
N PRO A 160 -7.94 25.19 11.99
CA PRO A 160 -7.12 25.49 10.83
C PRO A 160 -6.29 24.26 10.40
N LEU A 161 -6.05 24.11 9.09
CA LEU A 161 -5.21 23.02 8.55
C LEU A 161 -3.86 22.89 9.29
N LEU A 162 -3.22 24.03 9.56
CA LEU A 162 -1.96 24.08 10.30
C LEU A 162 -2.07 23.45 11.69
N ALA A 163 -3.16 23.72 12.42
CA ALA A 163 -3.35 23.17 13.76
C ALA A 163 -3.60 21.65 13.68
N GLY A 164 -4.44 21.20 12.75
CA GLY A 164 -4.72 19.77 12.53
C GLY A 164 -3.45 19.00 12.17
N PHE A 165 -2.67 19.48 11.21
CA PHE A 165 -1.40 18.89 10.81
C PHE A 165 -0.33 19.00 11.90
N GLY A 166 -0.28 20.13 12.62
CA GLY A 166 0.69 20.36 13.69
C GLY A 166 0.55 19.36 14.83
N ILE A 167 -0.68 19.05 15.26
CA ILE A 167 -0.94 18.06 16.32
C ILE A 167 -0.56 16.65 15.85
N ALA A 168 -0.98 16.24 14.65
CA ALA A 168 -0.63 14.95 14.09
C ALA A 168 0.90 14.80 13.92
N ALA A 169 1.56 15.85 13.44
CA ALA A 169 3.02 15.89 13.28
C ALA A 169 3.75 15.83 14.62
N ALA A 170 3.30 16.58 15.61
CA ALA A 170 3.89 16.56 16.96
C ALA A 170 3.82 15.15 17.57
N ALA A 171 2.67 14.47 17.47
CA ALA A 171 2.51 13.10 17.91
C ALA A 171 3.46 12.15 17.14
N GLY A 172 3.52 12.27 15.81
CA GLY A 172 4.39 11.47 14.95
C GLY A 172 5.88 11.67 15.24
N ILE A 173 6.33 12.93 15.41
CA ILE A 173 7.72 13.26 15.74
C ILE A 173 8.07 12.72 17.13
N ALA A 174 7.23 12.95 18.14
CA ALA A 174 7.47 12.45 19.49
C ALA A 174 7.59 10.91 19.51
N ALA A 175 6.71 10.21 18.81
CA ALA A 175 6.76 8.75 18.67
C ALA A 175 8.04 8.30 17.93
N SER A 176 8.42 8.96 16.84
CA SER A 176 9.62 8.64 16.06
C SER A 176 10.91 8.84 16.84
N LEU A 177 11.01 9.95 17.57
CA LEU A 177 12.20 10.27 18.37
C LEU A 177 12.35 9.34 19.58
N SER A 178 11.22 9.01 20.24
CA SER A 178 11.23 8.11 21.41
C SER A 178 11.64 6.69 21.08
N THR A 179 11.22 6.18 19.90
CA THR A 179 11.45 4.77 19.53
C THR A 179 12.58 4.58 18.52
N GLY A 180 12.96 5.60 17.76
CA GLY A 180 13.93 5.51 16.67
C GLY A 180 15.28 4.87 17.04
N HIS A 181 15.71 4.99 18.30
CA HIS A 181 16.94 4.37 18.79
C HIS A 181 16.89 2.82 18.81
N GLY A 182 15.71 2.25 18.80
CA GLY A 182 15.50 0.80 18.75
C GLY A 182 15.65 0.18 17.36
N LEU A 183 15.67 0.97 16.27
CA LEU A 183 15.84 0.44 14.91
C LEU A 183 17.20 -0.26 14.75
N TYR A 184 17.24 -1.31 13.94
CA TYR A 184 18.47 -2.03 13.63
C TYR A 184 19.47 -1.13 12.89
N ARG A 185 20.75 -1.34 13.16
CA ARG A 185 21.88 -0.73 12.45
C ARG A 185 22.28 -1.64 11.28
N LEU A 186 23.05 -1.12 10.34
CA LEU A 186 23.54 -1.86 9.17
C LEU A 186 24.10 -3.26 9.52
N ALA A 187 24.93 -3.35 10.55
CA ALA A 187 25.52 -4.62 11.00
C ALA A 187 24.50 -5.63 11.57
N GLU A 188 23.32 -5.16 12.00
CA GLU A 188 22.27 -5.97 12.61
C GLU A 188 21.19 -6.38 11.60
N GLU A 189 21.08 -5.67 10.47
CA GLU A 189 20.10 -5.96 9.41
C GLU A 189 20.35 -7.32 8.75
N GLY A 190 21.53 -7.90 8.97
CA GLY A 190 21.93 -9.23 8.50
C GLY A 190 22.16 -9.28 7.00
N GLY A 191 23.13 -10.07 6.56
CA GLY A 191 23.43 -10.25 5.13
C GLY A 191 22.23 -10.84 4.40
N GLY A 192 21.57 -10.03 3.59
CA GLY A 192 20.64 -10.53 2.58
C GLY A 192 21.41 -11.24 1.48
N PRO A 193 20.72 -11.93 0.57
CA PRO A 193 21.35 -12.52 -0.60
C PRO A 193 22.12 -11.46 -1.38
N SER A 194 23.27 -11.83 -1.93
CA SER A 194 24.10 -10.94 -2.74
C SER A 194 23.35 -10.50 -4.01
N ALA A 195 23.79 -9.41 -4.61
CA ALA A 195 23.20 -8.94 -5.88
C ALA A 195 23.32 -9.98 -7.00
N GLU A 196 24.39 -10.79 -6.98
CA GLU A 196 24.60 -11.87 -7.94
C GLU A 196 23.64 -13.04 -7.70
N GLU A 197 23.41 -13.43 -6.44
CA GLU A 197 22.42 -14.44 -6.07
C GLU A 197 21.00 -14.01 -6.46
N LEU A 198 20.62 -12.75 -6.19
CA LEU A 198 19.33 -12.20 -6.61
C LEU A 198 19.18 -12.15 -8.12
N LYS A 199 20.24 -11.79 -8.86
CA LYS A 199 20.25 -11.78 -10.33
C LYS A 199 20.10 -13.18 -10.89
N ALA A 200 20.82 -14.16 -10.33
CA ALA A 200 20.72 -15.56 -10.71
C ALA A 200 19.34 -16.14 -10.41
N ALA A 201 18.80 -15.86 -9.23
CA ALA A 201 17.44 -16.22 -8.83
C ALA A 201 16.40 -15.60 -9.78
N GLY A 202 16.58 -14.33 -10.15
CA GLY A 202 15.70 -13.62 -11.05
C GLY A 202 15.58 -14.28 -12.43
N ARG A 203 16.63 -14.91 -12.94
CA ARG A 203 16.56 -15.65 -14.21
C ARG A 203 15.71 -16.93 -14.13
N ARG A 204 15.49 -17.47 -12.94
CA ARG A 204 14.72 -18.70 -12.70
C ARG A 204 13.24 -18.46 -12.42
N VAL A 205 12.87 -17.24 -12.00
CA VAL A 205 11.47 -16.88 -11.70
C VAL A 205 10.75 -16.56 -13.02
N PRO A 206 9.68 -17.31 -13.38
CA PRO A 206 8.92 -17.10 -14.61
C PRO A 206 8.08 -15.81 -14.54
N TRP A 207 8.11 -15.01 -15.62
CA TRP A 207 7.35 -13.76 -15.68
C TRP A 207 5.84 -13.95 -15.88
N ARG A 208 5.42 -15.00 -16.60
CA ARG A 208 4.00 -15.20 -16.94
C ARG A 208 3.08 -15.24 -15.70
N PRO A 209 3.31 -16.09 -14.70
CA PRO A 209 2.48 -16.07 -13.48
C PRO A 209 2.62 -14.76 -12.71
N ILE A 210 3.78 -14.11 -12.71
CA ILE A 210 4.00 -12.81 -12.06
C ILE A 210 3.13 -11.72 -12.71
N LEU A 211 3.06 -11.68 -14.05
CA LEU A 211 2.23 -10.72 -14.77
C LEU A 211 0.74 -10.91 -14.49
N ILE A 212 0.28 -12.16 -14.42
CA ILE A 212 -1.15 -12.47 -14.17
C ILE A 212 -1.56 -12.00 -12.76
N VAL A 213 -0.79 -12.40 -11.74
CA VAL A 213 -1.05 -12.02 -10.35
C VAL A 213 -0.80 -10.53 -10.13
N GLY A 214 0.25 -10.00 -10.77
CA GLY A 214 0.58 -8.58 -10.74
C GLY A 214 -0.51 -7.68 -11.32
N ALA A 215 -1.16 -8.10 -12.40
CA ALA A 215 -2.28 -7.34 -12.98
C ALA A 215 -3.45 -7.19 -11.99
N ALA A 216 -3.83 -8.26 -11.28
CA ALA A 216 -4.84 -8.17 -10.21
C ALA A 216 -4.41 -7.21 -9.10
N MET A 217 -3.13 -7.29 -8.70
CA MET A 217 -2.56 -6.42 -7.68
C MET A 217 -2.52 -4.96 -8.12
N ALA A 218 -2.11 -4.69 -9.36
CA ALA A 218 -2.09 -3.32 -9.91
C ALA A 218 -3.49 -2.71 -9.90
N VAL A 219 -4.52 -3.45 -10.28
CA VAL A 219 -5.90 -2.96 -10.26
C VAL A 219 -6.39 -2.71 -8.84
N ALA A 220 -6.10 -3.60 -7.90
CA ALA A 220 -6.48 -3.40 -6.51
C ALA A 220 -5.84 -2.12 -5.93
N TYR A 221 -4.56 -1.88 -6.19
CA TYR A 221 -3.87 -0.67 -5.75
C TYR A 221 -4.25 0.58 -6.56
N LEU A 222 -4.69 0.44 -7.81
CA LEU A 222 -5.27 1.53 -8.58
C LEU A 222 -6.57 2.02 -7.94
N ALA A 223 -7.45 1.10 -7.56
CA ALA A 223 -8.68 1.44 -6.85
C ALA A 223 -8.40 1.99 -5.45
N ASP A 224 -7.44 1.41 -4.71
CA ASP A 224 -7.00 1.90 -3.40
C ASP A 224 -6.47 3.34 -3.47
N SER A 225 -5.63 3.65 -4.46
CA SER A 225 -5.10 4.99 -4.70
C SER A 225 -6.19 5.99 -5.08
N ALA A 226 -7.14 5.59 -5.94
CA ALA A 226 -8.28 6.42 -6.29
C ALA A 226 -9.10 6.80 -5.05
N ILE A 227 -9.42 5.80 -4.20
CA ILE A 227 -10.18 6.02 -2.96
C ILE A 227 -9.38 6.88 -1.98
N SER A 228 -8.10 6.58 -1.77
CA SER A 228 -7.27 7.29 -0.80
C SER A 228 -7.02 8.75 -1.19
N SER A 229 -6.79 9.02 -2.48
CA SER A 229 -6.45 10.37 -2.96
C SER A 229 -7.66 11.24 -3.24
N TYR A 230 -8.76 10.65 -3.72
CA TYR A 230 -9.92 11.40 -4.18
C TYR A 230 -11.21 11.08 -3.41
N GLY A 231 -11.21 10.11 -2.49
CA GLY A 231 -12.42 9.72 -1.77
C GLY A 231 -13.01 10.84 -0.91
N ALA A 232 -12.16 11.64 -0.26
CA ALA A 232 -12.61 12.82 0.49
C ALA A 232 -13.21 13.88 -0.44
N LYS A 233 -12.52 14.21 -1.54
CA LYS A 233 -13.01 15.13 -2.56
C LYS A 233 -14.31 14.65 -3.20
N TYR A 234 -14.46 13.35 -3.43
CA TYR A 234 -15.70 12.77 -3.95
C TYR A 234 -16.89 12.97 -3.00
N LEU A 235 -16.69 12.82 -1.69
CA LEU A 235 -17.74 13.04 -0.70
C LEU A 235 -18.11 14.52 -0.58
N ASP A 236 -17.16 15.42 -0.72
CA ASP A 236 -17.31 16.86 -0.62
C ASP A 236 -17.95 17.46 -1.88
N ASP A 237 -17.22 17.44 -3.00
CA ASP A 237 -17.60 18.11 -4.23
C ASP A 237 -18.78 17.44 -4.95
N GLU A 238 -18.75 16.10 -5.09
CA GLU A 238 -19.74 15.38 -5.89
C GLU A 238 -21.04 15.09 -5.13
N LEU A 239 -20.95 14.93 -3.78
CA LEU A 239 -22.09 14.52 -2.95
C LEU A 239 -22.50 15.58 -1.93
N GLY A 240 -21.86 16.75 -1.91
CA GLY A 240 -22.19 17.86 -1.01
C GLY A 240 -21.99 17.51 0.46
N GLY A 241 -21.05 16.65 0.76
CA GLY A 241 -20.70 16.28 2.13
C GLY A 241 -20.03 17.45 2.85
N SER A 242 -20.28 17.59 4.15
CA SER A 242 -19.58 18.59 4.95
C SER A 242 -18.13 18.18 5.21
N ASP A 243 -17.27 19.15 5.50
CA ASP A 243 -15.82 18.95 5.74
C ASP A 243 -15.51 17.83 6.74
N TRP A 244 -16.34 17.65 7.79
CA TRP A 244 -16.14 16.58 8.77
C TRP A 244 -16.57 15.20 8.27
N VAL A 245 -17.42 15.13 7.24
CA VAL A 245 -17.88 13.87 6.61
C VAL A 245 -16.87 13.39 5.57
N ALA A 246 -16.22 14.30 4.85
CA ALA A 246 -15.29 13.97 3.77
C ALA A 246 -14.21 12.93 4.15
N PRO A 247 -13.52 13.02 5.31
CA PRO A 247 -12.55 12.03 5.75
C PRO A 247 -13.13 10.63 6.03
N LEU A 248 -14.44 10.54 6.35
CA LEU A 248 -15.06 9.28 6.79
C LEU A 248 -15.13 8.21 5.70
N GLY A 249 -15.09 8.59 4.42
CA GLY A 249 -14.97 7.64 3.30
C GLY A 249 -13.70 6.81 3.39
N TYR A 250 -12.56 7.47 3.59
CA TYR A 250 -11.28 6.79 3.80
C TYR A 250 -11.27 5.95 5.07
N VAL A 251 -11.82 6.47 6.17
CA VAL A 251 -11.91 5.75 7.45
C VAL A 251 -12.71 4.46 7.28
N ALA A 252 -13.89 4.53 6.67
CA ALA A 252 -14.76 3.37 6.46
C ALA A 252 -14.08 2.31 5.58
N TYR A 253 -13.40 2.75 4.51
CA TYR A 253 -12.61 1.89 3.65
C TYR A 253 -11.48 1.18 4.43
N GLN A 254 -10.71 1.90 5.23
CA GLN A 254 -9.59 1.35 6.00
C GLN A 254 -10.06 0.41 7.13
N VAL A 255 -11.15 0.73 7.83
CA VAL A 255 -11.76 -0.16 8.83
C VAL A 255 -12.16 -1.49 8.18
N ALA A 256 -12.83 -1.43 7.05
CA ALA A 256 -13.24 -2.60 6.29
C ALA A 256 -12.04 -3.43 5.82
N MET A 257 -10.95 -2.79 5.37
CA MET A 257 -9.69 -3.45 5.01
C MET A 257 -9.08 -4.22 6.19
N VAL A 258 -9.03 -3.62 7.37
CA VAL A 258 -8.48 -4.27 8.58
C VAL A 258 -9.30 -5.50 8.93
N ILE A 259 -10.63 -5.38 8.95
CA ILE A 259 -11.54 -6.49 9.25
C ILE A 259 -11.35 -7.63 8.24
N SER A 260 -11.37 -7.31 6.96
CA SER A 260 -11.24 -8.30 5.89
C SER A 260 -9.89 -9.02 5.93
N ARG A 261 -8.78 -8.30 6.14
CA ARG A 261 -7.44 -8.89 6.27
C ARG A 261 -7.33 -9.84 7.45
N ALA A 262 -8.01 -9.55 8.57
CA ALA A 262 -8.00 -10.43 9.74
C ALA A 262 -8.62 -11.80 9.46
N VAL A 263 -9.57 -11.89 8.53
CA VAL A 263 -10.25 -13.16 8.18
C VAL A 263 -9.75 -13.79 6.88
N ALA A 264 -9.01 -13.03 6.06
CA ALA A 264 -8.56 -13.47 4.74
C ALA A 264 -7.73 -14.75 4.78
N ASP A 265 -6.78 -14.86 5.70
CA ASP A 265 -5.93 -16.05 5.83
C ASP A 265 -6.74 -17.31 6.14
N LEU A 266 -7.75 -17.18 7.01
CA LEU A 266 -8.64 -18.30 7.34
C LEU A 266 -9.50 -18.69 6.14
N ALA A 267 -10.01 -17.72 5.39
CA ALA A 267 -10.78 -17.96 4.18
C ALA A 267 -9.94 -18.67 3.11
N VAL A 268 -8.69 -18.23 2.89
CA VAL A 268 -7.76 -18.87 1.93
C VAL A 268 -7.42 -20.31 2.36
N ARG A 269 -7.20 -20.55 3.66
CA ARG A 269 -6.92 -21.91 4.16
C ARG A 269 -8.10 -22.85 3.98
N ARG A 270 -9.36 -22.37 4.10
CA ARG A 270 -10.56 -23.18 3.99
C ARG A 270 -11.01 -23.38 2.55
N SER A 271 -10.97 -22.35 1.71
CA SER A 271 -11.60 -22.32 0.40
C SER A 271 -10.61 -22.26 -0.76
N GLY A 272 -9.30 -22.05 -0.47
CA GLY A 272 -8.29 -21.82 -1.49
C GLY A 272 -8.21 -20.35 -1.96
N ALA A 273 -7.16 -20.03 -2.71
CA ALA A 273 -6.88 -18.65 -3.14
C ALA A 273 -7.88 -18.16 -4.20
N VAL A 274 -8.21 -18.97 -5.21
CA VAL A 274 -9.05 -18.57 -6.34
C VAL A 274 -10.47 -18.15 -5.93
N PRO A 275 -11.21 -18.95 -5.12
CA PRO A 275 -12.52 -18.51 -4.65
C PRO A 275 -12.47 -17.23 -3.82
N VAL A 276 -11.45 -17.06 -2.98
CA VAL A 276 -11.28 -15.85 -2.13
C VAL A 276 -11.03 -14.63 -3.00
N VAL A 277 -10.13 -14.72 -4.00
CA VAL A 277 -9.85 -13.62 -4.94
C VAL A 277 -11.10 -13.26 -5.76
N ARG A 278 -11.86 -14.25 -6.22
CA ARG A 278 -13.11 -14.00 -6.97
C ARG A 278 -14.16 -13.34 -6.09
N LEU A 279 -14.39 -13.84 -4.89
CA LEU A 279 -15.33 -13.24 -3.95
C LEU A 279 -14.90 -11.83 -3.57
N GLY A 280 -13.60 -11.63 -3.25
CA GLY A 280 -13.04 -10.32 -2.99
C GLY A 280 -13.23 -9.36 -4.16
N GLY A 281 -12.94 -9.81 -5.39
CA GLY A 281 -13.19 -9.03 -6.61
C GLY A 281 -14.67 -8.69 -6.79
N LEU A 282 -15.58 -9.63 -6.53
CA LEU A 282 -17.03 -9.39 -6.63
C LEU A 282 -17.51 -8.37 -5.60
N VAL A 283 -17.13 -8.53 -4.35
CA VAL A 283 -17.48 -7.60 -3.26
C VAL A 283 -16.85 -6.22 -3.52
N GLY A 284 -15.57 -6.19 -3.96
CA GLY A 284 -14.90 -4.95 -4.33
C GLY A 284 -15.59 -4.24 -5.49
N LEU A 285 -15.97 -4.98 -6.54
CA LEU A 285 -16.73 -4.44 -7.67
C LEU A 285 -18.08 -3.89 -7.23
N ALA A 286 -18.83 -4.62 -6.40
CA ALA A 286 -20.12 -4.16 -5.88
C ALA A 286 -19.97 -2.86 -5.07
N GLY A 287 -18.91 -2.78 -4.22
CA GLY A 287 -18.57 -1.55 -3.50
C GLY A 287 -18.26 -0.40 -4.44
N MET A 288 -17.40 -0.61 -5.44
CA MET A 288 -17.04 0.44 -6.41
C MET A 288 -18.23 0.90 -7.26
N ILE A 289 -19.11 -0.02 -7.67
CA ILE A 289 -20.38 0.34 -8.34
C ILE A 289 -21.24 1.17 -7.39
N GLY A 290 -21.31 0.77 -6.11
CA GLY A 290 -22.02 1.51 -5.08
C GLY A 290 -21.49 2.94 -4.91
N VAL A 291 -20.18 3.15 -4.98
CA VAL A 291 -19.56 4.49 -4.95
C VAL A 291 -20.03 5.31 -6.14
N VAL A 292 -19.90 4.80 -7.36
CA VAL A 292 -20.29 5.52 -8.59
C VAL A 292 -21.78 5.87 -8.60
N ALA A 293 -22.64 4.96 -8.10
CA ALA A 293 -24.09 5.13 -8.06
C ALA A 293 -24.62 5.83 -6.80
N ALA A 294 -23.76 6.20 -5.86
CA ALA A 294 -24.20 6.77 -4.58
C ALA A 294 -24.99 8.08 -4.76
N PRO A 295 -26.20 8.18 -4.21
CA PRO A 295 -26.99 9.41 -4.27
C PRO A 295 -26.60 10.45 -3.21
N ASN A 296 -25.85 10.06 -2.18
CA ASN A 296 -25.44 10.90 -1.06
C ASN A 296 -24.22 10.34 -0.33
N ALA A 297 -23.58 11.15 0.50
CA ALA A 297 -22.36 10.79 1.21
C ALA A 297 -22.49 9.56 2.14
N PRO A 298 -23.55 9.34 2.95
CA PRO A 298 -23.68 8.13 3.76
C PRO A 298 -23.68 6.83 2.95
N VAL A 299 -24.35 6.81 1.78
CA VAL A 299 -24.35 5.63 0.89
C VAL A 299 -22.98 5.41 0.29
N ALA A 300 -22.27 6.47 -0.11
CA ALA A 300 -20.91 6.37 -0.63
C ALA A 300 -19.93 5.87 0.44
N ILE A 301 -20.02 6.32 1.69
CA ILE A 301 -19.21 5.84 2.81
C ILE A 301 -19.43 4.34 3.03
N ALA A 302 -20.67 3.87 3.02
CA ALA A 302 -20.98 2.45 3.11
C ALA A 302 -20.41 1.67 1.90
N ALA A 303 -20.49 2.24 0.69
CA ALA A 303 -19.94 1.65 -0.51
C ALA A 303 -18.40 1.57 -0.48
N PHE A 304 -17.71 2.58 0.04
CA PHE A 304 -16.26 2.54 0.29
C PHE A 304 -15.89 1.42 1.27
N ALA A 305 -16.68 1.22 2.35
CA ALA A 305 -16.46 0.10 3.24
C ALA A 305 -16.60 -1.25 2.53
N VAL A 306 -17.63 -1.42 1.69
CA VAL A 306 -17.82 -2.64 0.90
C VAL A 306 -16.66 -2.84 -0.08
N ALA A 307 -16.18 -1.79 -0.74
CA ALA A 307 -15.00 -1.85 -1.61
C ALA A 307 -13.75 -2.30 -0.83
N GLY A 308 -13.55 -1.76 0.37
CA GLY A 308 -12.45 -2.13 1.27
C GLY A 308 -12.49 -3.60 1.70
N LEU A 309 -13.68 -4.13 2.03
CA LEU A 309 -13.86 -5.55 2.34
C LEU A 309 -13.40 -6.45 1.19
N GLY A 310 -13.73 -6.06 -0.04
CA GLY A 310 -13.43 -6.88 -1.22
C GLY A 310 -12.00 -6.77 -1.70
N LEU A 311 -11.48 -5.55 -1.88
CA LEU A 311 -10.19 -5.31 -2.51
C LEU A 311 -8.99 -5.68 -1.62
N SER A 312 -9.17 -5.63 -0.30
CA SER A 312 -8.08 -5.83 0.67
C SER A 312 -7.44 -7.20 0.64
N VAL A 313 -8.16 -8.24 0.19
CA VAL A 313 -7.65 -9.62 0.15
C VAL A 313 -6.71 -9.86 -1.04
N ILE A 314 -6.75 -9.03 -2.07
CA ILE A 314 -6.04 -9.27 -3.33
C ILE A 314 -4.53 -9.17 -3.12
N ALA A 315 -4.06 -8.14 -2.43
CA ALA A 315 -2.63 -7.92 -2.21
C ALA A 315 -1.95 -9.07 -1.41
N PRO A 316 -2.41 -9.47 -0.21
CA PRO A 316 -1.77 -10.55 0.53
C PRO A 316 -1.81 -11.88 -0.20
N VAL A 317 -2.91 -12.18 -0.91
CA VAL A 317 -3.02 -13.41 -1.70
C VAL A 317 -2.09 -13.36 -2.91
N SER A 318 -1.87 -12.18 -3.52
CA SER A 318 -0.91 -11.99 -4.61
C SER A 318 0.53 -12.26 -4.15
N PHE A 319 0.92 -11.74 -3.00
CA PHE A 319 2.26 -12.02 -2.44
C PHE A 319 2.45 -13.52 -2.13
N THR A 320 1.42 -14.17 -1.59
CA THR A 320 1.45 -15.60 -1.31
C THR A 320 1.57 -16.42 -2.61
N ALA A 321 0.81 -16.07 -3.64
CA ALA A 321 0.88 -16.72 -4.95
C ALA A 321 2.26 -16.53 -5.60
N ALA A 322 2.82 -15.31 -5.53
CA ALA A 322 4.17 -15.01 -6.02
C ALA A 322 5.24 -15.83 -5.28
N GLY A 323 5.15 -15.94 -3.96
CA GLY A 323 6.09 -16.76 -3.18
C GLY A 323 6.10 -18.24 -3.58
N ARG A 324 4.95 -18.79 -3.99
CA ARG A 324 4.84 -20.19 -4.44
C ARG A 324 5.51 -20.47 -5.79
N VAL A 325 5.64 -19.46 -6.65
CA VAL A 325 6.30 -19.60 -7.97
C VAL A 325 7.77 -19.22 -7.95
N ASP A 326 8.32 -18.87 -6.79
CA ASP A 326 9.75 -18.59 -6.60
C ASP A 326 10.51 -19.87 -6.22
N PRO A 327 11.22 -20.51 -7.18
CA PRO A 327 11.91 -21.76 -6.90
C PRO A 327 13.14 -21.57 -6.02
N THR A 328 13.56 -20.33 -5.78
CA THR A 328 14.79 -20.00 -5.04
C THR A 328 14.53 -19.68 -3.58
N GLY A 329 13.29 -19.32 -3.22
CA GLY A 329 12.93 -18.87 -1.89
C GLY A 329 13.57 -17.53 -1.47
N LEU A 330 14.24 -16.82 -2.40
CA LEU A 330 14.92 -15.55 -2.13
C LEU A 330 14.00 -14.33 -2.21
N GLY A 331 12.70 -14.54 -2.44
CA GLY A 331 11.70 -13.47 -2.49
C GLY A 331 11.69 -12.63 -3.77
N VAL A 332 12.39 -13.06 -4.82
CA VAL A 332 12.47 -12.33 -6.09
C VAL A 332 11.11 -12.20 -6.76
N ALA A 333 10.29 -13.25 -6.71
CA ALA A 333 8.94 -13.22 -7.27
C ALA A 333 8.04 -12.23 -6.52
N VAL A 334 8.15 -12.18 -5.19
CA VAL A 334 7.42 -11.22 -4.34
C VAL A 334 7.84 -9.79 -4.66
N ALA A 335 9.15 -9.53 -4.80
CA ALA A 335 9.66 -8.23 -5.18
C ALA A 335 9.15 -7.77 -6.56
N ARG A 336 9.05 -8.69 -7.54
CA ARG A 336 8.51 -8.39 -8.86
C ARG A 336 7.01 -8.08 -8.83
N VAL A 337 6.22 -8.83 -8.05
CA VAL A 337 4.79 -8.52 -7.89
C VAL A 337 4.60 -7.18 -7.19
N ASN A 338 5.48 -6.82 -6.26
CA ASN A 338 5.41 -5.53 -5.57
C ASN A 338 5.62 -4.32 -6.52
N ILE A 339 6.26 -4.49 -7.68
CA ILE A 339 6.34 -3.42 -8.70
C ILE A 339 4.94 -3.03 -9.16
N PHE A 340 4.02 -3.99 -9.30
CA PHE A 340 2.64 -3.74 -9.71
C PHE A 340 1.82 -2.98 -8.68
N ASN A 341 2.16 -3.07 -7.39
CA ASN A 341 1.63 -2.20 -6.36
C ASN A 341 1.93 -0.71 -6.68
N TYR A 342 3.21 -0.37 -6.90
CA TYR A 342 3.59 1.00 -7.22
C TYR A 342 2.97 1.48 -8.53
N VAL A 343 2.96 0.63 -9.56
CA VAL A 343 2.31 0.96 -10.84
C VAL A 343 0.83 1.24 -10.63
N GLY A 344 0.12 0.39 -9.88
CA GLY A 344 -1.30 0.59 -9.56
C GLY A 344 -1.53 1.90 -8.81
N PHE A 345 -0.73 2.18 -7.80
CA PHE A 345 -0.86 3.37 -6.97
C PHE A 345 -0.66 4.67 -7.78
N VAL A 346 0.35 4.71 -8.66
CA VAL A 346 0.58 5.84 -9.57
C VAL A 346 -0.58 5.98 -10.57
N LEU A 347 -1.02 4.86 -11.16
CA LEU A 347 -2.10 4.89 -12.15
C LEU A 347 -3.44 5.30 -11.54
N GLY A 348 -3.71 5.00 -10.27
CA GLY A 348 -4.96 5.37 -9.60
C GLY A 348 -5.15 6.88 -9.53
N ALA A 349 -4.15 7.60 -9.03
CA ALA A 349 -4.18 9.07 -9.01
C ALA A 349 -4.20 9.65 -10.43
N ALA A 350 -3.39 9.10 -11.35
CA ALA A 350 -3.32 9.58 -12.73
C ALA A 350 -4.63 9.43 -13.50
N VAL A 351 -5.30 8.26 -13.36
CA VAL A 351 -6.56 7.97 -14.06
C VAL A 351 -7.67 8.87 -13.57
N VAL A 352 -7.83 9.02 -12.25
CA VAL A 352 -8.87 9.90 -11.70
C VAL A 352 -8.62 11.33 -12.13
N GLY A 353 -7.39 11.84 -11.98
CA GLY A 353 -7.05 13.20 -12.36
C GLY A 353 -7.14 13.50 -13.86
N ALA A 354 -6.98 12.49 -14.73
CA ALA A 354 -7.15 12.67 -16.16
C ALA A 354 -8.63 12.65 -16.60
N VAL A 355 -9.49 11.93 -15.88
CA VAL A 355 -10.89 11.75 -16.26
C VAL A 355 -11.81 12.78 -15.60
N GLU A 356 -11.52 13.20 -14.38
CA GLU A 356 -12.32 14.17 -13.63
C GLU A 356 -12.64 15.45 -14.45
N PRO A 357 -11.68 16.10 -15.12
CA PRO A 357 -11.97 17.33 -15.87
C PRO A 357 -12.82 17.14 -17.14
N LEU A 358 -13.12 15.90 -17.53
CA LEU A 358 -13.88 15.61 -18.75
C LEU A 358 -15.39 15.89 -18.60
N SER A 359 -15.89 16.06 -17.37
CA SER A 359 -17.30 16.38 -17.10
C SER A 359 -17.39 17.40 -15.97
N ALA A 360 -18.07 18.50 -16.20
CA ALA A 360 -18.25 19.55 -15.21
C ALA A 360 -19.20 19.15 -14.07
N ASP A 361 -20.22 18.29 -14.37
CA ASP A 361 -21.27 17.97 -13.40
C ASP A 361 -21.05 16.64 -12.67
N HIS A 362 -20.28 15.72 -13.28
CA HIS A 362 -20.12 14.34 -12.77
C HIS A 362 -18.70 13.81 -12.99
N GLY A 363 -17.72 14.67 -12.92
CA GLY A 363 -16.32 14.33 -13.24
C GLY A 363 -15.76 13.24 -12.36
N LEU A 364 -15.97 13.31 -11.05
CA LEU A 364 -15.49 12.33 -10.10
C LEU A 364 -16.24 10.99 -10.22
N ARG A 365 -17.56 10.99 -10.49
CA ARG A 365 -18.30 9.72 -10.76
C ARG A 365 -17.74 9.02 -11.99
N LEU A 366 -17.52 9.77 -13.07
CA LEU A 366 -16.94 9.23 -14.29
C LEU A 366 -15.51 8.72 -14.04
N ALA A 367 -14.73 9.44 -13.26
CA ALA A 367 -13.36 9.06 -12.89
C ALA A 367 -13.34 7.76 -12.06
N PHE A 368 -14.24 7.61 -11.08
CA PHE A 368 -14.37 6.36 -10.30
C PHE A 368 -14.95 5.19 -11.10
N ALA A 369 -15.68 5.44 -12.20
CA ALA A 369 -16.15 4.37 -13.07
C ALA A 369 -15.00 3.59 -13.76
N VAL A 370 -13.87 4.27 -14.03
CA VAL A 370 -12.69 3.62 -14.64
C VAL A 370 -12.09 2.54 -13.75
N PRO A 371 -11.65 2.82 -12.50
CA PRO A 371 -11.19 1.76 -11.60
C PRO A 371 -12.27 0.70 -11.34
N THR A 372 -13.55 1.06 -11.32
CA THR A 372 -14.67 0.10 -11.18
C THR A 372 -14.65 -0.93 -12.31
N ILE A 373 -14.54 -0.50 -13.56
CA ILE A 373 -14.46 -1.41 -14.72
C ILE A 373 -13.19 -2.25 -14.64
N LEU A 374 -12.06 -1.66 -14.26
CA LEU A 374 -10.78 -2.37 -14.17
C LEU A 374 -10.79 -3.48 -13.11
N VAL A 375 -11.62 -3.40 -12.07
CA VAL A 375 -11.77 -4.50 -11.08
C VAL A 375 -12.18 -5.82 -11.75
N LEU A 376 -12.83 -5.79 -12.93
CA LEU A 376 -13.12 -6.99 -13.70
C LEU A 376 -11.88 -7.79 -14.09
N VAL A 377 -10.70 -7.16 -14.20
CA VAL A 377 -9.43 -7.84 -14.47
C VAL A 377 -9.08 -8.83 -13.36
N VAL A 378 -9.52 -8.57 -12.11
CA VAL A 378 -9.32 -9.49 -10.99
C VAL A 378 -9.99 -10.84 -11.27
N PHE A 379 -11.18 -10.85 -11.89
CA PHE A 379 -11.87 -12.08 -12.29
C PHE A 379 -11.12 -12.81 -13.39
N ALA A 380 -10.67 -12.10 -14.42
CA ALA A 380 -9.94 -12.68 -15.54
C ALA A 380 -8.63 -13.34 -15.10
N THR A 381 -7.97 -12.75 -14.09
CA THR A 381 -6.68 -13.19 -13.57
C THR A 381 -6.80 -14.19 -12.40
N ALA A 382 -7.97 -14.39 -11.82
CA ALA A 382 -8.15 -15.18 -10.60
C ALA A 382 -7.61 -16.61 -10.68
N ARG A 383 -7.67 -17.26 -11.85
CA ARG A 383 -7.10 -18.60 -12.06
C ARG A 383 -5.57 -18.65 -11.92
N GLY A 384 -4.89 -17.52 -12.08
CA GLY A 384 -3.43 -17.41 -11.87
C GLY A 384 -3.00 -17.55 -10.41
N PHE A 385 -3.94 -17.55 -9.48
CA PHE A 385 -3.70 -17.75 -8.05
C PHE A 385 -3.73 -19.23 -7.61
N ASP A 386 -4.07 -20.14 -8.53
CA ASP A 386 -3.94 -21.57 -8.27
C ASP A 386 -2.49 -21.96 -8.06
N PRO A 387 -2.19 -22.86 -7.10
CA PRO A 387 -0.85 -23.39 -6.98
C PRO A 387 -0.45 -24.08 -8.30
N PRO A 388 0.82 -23.97 -8.71
CA PRO A 388 1.32 -24.74 -9.86
C PRO A 388 0.94 -26.21 -9.65
N ARG A 389 0.26 -26.82 -10.62
CA ARG A 389 -0.01 -28.26 -10.57
C ARG A 389 1.34 -28.93 -10.36
N ALA A 390 1.47 -29.69 -9.27
CA ALA A 390 2.64 -30.55 -9.09
C ALA A 390 2.80 -31.36 -10.38
N ALA A 391 3.94 -31.22 -11.05
CA ALA A 391 4.26 -32.12 -12.16
C ALA A 391 4.12 -33.52 -11.59
N GLY A 392 3.15 -34.30 -12.12
CA GLY A 392 2.93 -35.66 -11.69
C GLY A 392 4.27 -36.39 -11.65
N PRO A 393 4.43 -37.39 -10.78
CA PRO A 393 5.68 -38.12 -10.70
C PRO A 393 6.11 -38.48 -12.12
N ARG A 394 7.32 -38.05 -12.50
CA ARG A 394 7.89 -38.48 -13.78
C ARG A 394 7.77 -40.01 -13.81
N PRO A 395 7.25 -40.60 -14.91
CA PRO A 395 7.30 -42.05 -15.04
C PRO A 395 8.70 -42.48 -14.72
N GLU A 396 8.88 -43.33 -13.71
CA GLU A 396 10.18 -43.92 -13.43
C GLU A 396 10.72 -44.51 -14.73
N ALA A 397 11.91 -44.08 -15.13
CA ALA A 397 12.58 -44.70 -16.24
C ALA A 397 12.65 -46.21 -16.01
N PRO A 398 12.29 -47.04 -16.98
CA PRO A 398 12.29 -48.51 -16.79
C PRO A 398 13.66 -48.92 -16.26
N VAL A 399 13.65 -49.55 -15.10
CA VAL A 399 14.86 -50.10 -14.46
C VAL A 399 15.48 -51.06 -15.49
N PRO A 400 16.75 -50.83 -15.88
CA PRO A 400 17.41 -51.78 -16.82
C PRO A 400 17.41 -53.16 -16.21
N ARG A 401 16.82 -54.12 -16.93
CA ARG A 401 16.86 -55.55 -16.52
C ARG A 401 18.32 -55.96 -16.38
N ARG A 402 18.73 -56.41 -15.19
CA ARG A 402 20.03 -57.03 -15.01
C ARG A 402 20.19 -58.16 -16.02
N PRO A 403 21.33 -58.27 -16.69
CA PRO A 403 21.63 -59.45 -17.52
C PRO A 403 21.54 -60.70 -16.67
N ALA A 404 20.89 -61.72 -17.19
CA ALA A 404 20.84 -63.06 -16.55
C ALA A 404 22.25 -63.56 -16.34
N GLU A 405 22.60 -63.92 -15.13
CA GLU A 405 23.85 -64.65 -14.81
C GLU A 405 23.89 -65.96 -15.63
N PRO A 406 25.02 -66.27 -16.26
CA PRO A 406 25.15 -67.54 -16.94
C PRO A 406 25.15 -68.68 -15.91
N THR A 407 24.22 -69.61 -16.08
CA THR A 407 24.19 -70.89 -15.31
C THR A 407 25.43 -71.67 -15.60
N ALA A 408 26.32 -71.84 -14.59
CA ALA A 408 27.43 -72.73 -14.63
C ALA A 408 26.90 -74.17 -14.69
N THR A 409 27.22 -74.93 -15.75
CA THR A 409 27.20 -76.40 -15.85
C THR A 409 28.54 -76.98 -15.48
#